data_94bcdee1b55e08d8fb04cbac75ff71c6
#
_entry.id   94bcdee1b55e08d8fb04cbac75ff71c6
#
_cell.length_a   1.000
_cell.length_b   1.000
_cell.length_c   1.000
_cell.angle_alpha   90.00
_cell.angle_beta   90.00
_cell.angle_gamma   90.00
#
_symmetry.space_group_name_H-M   'P 1'
#
loop_
_entity.id
_entity.type
_entity.pdbx_description
1 polymer ?
#
loop_
_entity_poly.entity_id
_entity_poly.type
_entity_poly.pdbx_seq_one_letter_code
_entity_poly.pdbx_strand_id
1 'polypeptide(L)'
;MGLTVIDYYGKQISKCGYCKGIQCSISHGMHTYQMTPHDYQDLIDRGWRRSGHYCYKQDNKMTCCPCYTIKCDALEFKLTKSHKKILKRMTRFLRDGKKERSEIGGTPTINNEGEGDEGQSGEDGARGGIGDEIHRPNIPVKNINLEAAGKANKNRQKRLTGEEKVARTLYEKSEAKSNDPAKDTDRSQNTCDGVNLPCKKAKQMRLERSLAKQAAKCVSPEAGMTKTRKCPKNPEKSLRDFIDDVTNADRHKLRLNITHVKSKQFEDTLKQSYALYEKYQTLIHNDRPNNVHDYLEFLQRSPLKHCKTEDGPSIGFGSFHQQYWLDDQLIAVAVLDILPYCVSSVYFFYDPDYSFLSLGTYSSLREIELVQQLASSVSSLRYYYMGFYIHSCPKMRYKGKLCPSYLLCPEAFTWHLLTDEIRSKLNAQKYQRFNPEVLAKDIDEFVEADINNVLLLVDQNTCITYNDYIQVSIAFFLLYILSFDMEAFSLFK
;
A
#
# COMPACT_ATOMS: atom_id res chain seq x y z
N MET A 1 -19.77 18.23 5.51
CA MET A 1 -18.87 17.45 4.65
C MET A 1 -17.81 18.38 4.08
N GLY A 2 -16.55 17.96 3.97
CA GLY A 2 -15.50 18.78 3.36
C GLY A 2 -15.48 18.59 1.85
N LEU A 3 -15.10 19.63 1.10
CA LEU A 3 -14.78 19.52 -0.32
C LEU A 3 -13.34 19.06 -0.52
N THR A 4 -13.09 18.26 -1.54
CA THR A 4 -11.77 18.00 -2.09
C THR A 4 -11.48 19.02 -3.17
N VAL A 5 -10.30 19.69 -3.09
CA VAL A 5 -9.87 20.74 -4.01
C VAL A 5 -8.54 20.33 -4.62
N ILE A 6 -8.50 20.23 -5.93
CA ILE A 6 -7.33 19.80 -6.70
C ILE A 6 -7.03 20.75 -7.85
N ASP A 7 -5.78 20.67 -8.31
CA ASP A 7 -5.31 21.23 -9.58
C ASP A 7 -4.68 20.09 -10.39
N TYR A 8 -5.31 19.74 -11.51
CA TYR A 8 -4.92 18.57 -12.30
C TYR A 8 -3.94 18.94 -13.41
N TYR A 9 -2.75 18.33 -13.36
CA TYR A 9 -1.65 18.64 -14.29
C TYR A 9 -1.61 17.72 -15.51
N GLY A 10 -2.50 16.73 -15.59
CA GLY A 10 -2.53 15.80 -16.71
C GLY A 10 -1.37 14.81 -16.72
N LYS A 11 -1.03 14.36 -17.92
CA LYS A 11 0.00 13.34 -18.17
C LYS A 11 1.41 13.91 -17.99
N GLN A 12 2.24 13.20 -17.23
CA GLN A 12 3.62 13.54 -16.91
C GLN A 12 4.56 12.44 -17.40
N ILE A 13 5.72 12.81 -17.89
CA ILE A 13 6.78 11.89 -18.31
C ILE A 13 8.03 12.22 -17.51
N SER A 14 8.61 11.21 -16.84
CA SER A 14 9.75 11.42 -15.97
C SER A 14 10.75 10.26 -16.02
N LYS A 15 11.89 10.42 -15.34
CA LYS A 15 12.84 9.35 -15.06
C LYS A 15 12.20 8.33 -14.12
N CYS A 16 12.39 7.05 -14.42
CA CYS A 16 11.88 6.00 -13.55
C CYS A 16 12.72 5.85 -12.27
N GLY A 17 12.09 5.97 -11.11
CA GLY A 17 12.75 5.75 -9.82
C GLY A 17 13.27 4.31 -9.62
N TYR A 18 12.67 3.32 -10.30
CA TYR A 18 12.96 1.91 -10.11
C TYR A 18 14.03 1.37 -11.06
N CYS A 19 13.84 1.46 -12.37
CA CYS A 19 14.83 0.99 -13.36
C CYS A 19 15.85 2.07 -13.78
N LYS A 20 15.68 3.30 -13.29
CA LYS A 20 16.53 4.46 -13.60
C LYS A 20 16.52 4.89 -15.08
N GLY A 21 15.64 4.34 -15.91
CA GLY A 21 15.46 4.71 -17.31
C GLY A 21 14.99 6.18 -17.45
N ILE A 22 15.47 6.85 -18.51
CA ILE A 22 15.15 8.25 -18.77
C ILE A 22 13.84 8.34 -19.55
N GLN A 23 12.93 9.25 -19.17
CA GLN A 23 11.64 9.53 -19.84
C GLN A 23 10.78 8.28 -20.12
N CYS A 24 10.80 7.32 -19.21
CA CYS A 24 10.08 6.07 -19.36
C CYS A 24 9.07 5.79 -18.23
N SER A 25 8.97 6.67 -17.24
CA SER A 25 7.93 6.65 -16.22
C SER A 25 6.81 7.60 -16.64
N ILE A 26 5.63 7.04 -16.87
CA ILE A 26 4.47 7.80 -17.34
C ILE A 26 3.40 7.76 -16.28
N SER A 27 2.96 8.94 -15.84
CA SER A 27 1.97 9.08 -14.78
C SER A 27 1.03 10.25 -15.05
N HIS A 28 -0.09 10.29 -14.36
CA HIS A 28 -0.94 11.46 -14.21
C HIS A 28 -0.66 12.10 -12.86
N GLY A 29 -0.65 13.42 -12.80
CA GLY A 29 -0.36 14.17 -11.59
C GLY A 29 -1.42 15.23 -11.28
N MET A 30 -1.61 15.50 -9.99
CA MET A 30 -2.42 16.60 -9.51
C MET A 30 -1.88 17.13 -8.19
N HIS A 31 -1.98 18.42 -7.99
CA HIS A 31 -1.78 19.04 -6.69
C HIS A 31 -3.12 19.04 -5.93
N THR A 32 -3.06 18.67 -4.67
CA THR A 32 -4.26 18.58 -3.82
C THR A 32 -4.12 19.57 -2.66
N TYR A 33 -4.97 20.58 -2.64
CA TYR A 33 -4.96 21.60 -1.58
C TYR A 33 -5.59 21.07 -0.30
N GLN A 34 -6.69 20.35 -0.45
CA GLN A 34 -7.36 19.62 0.63
C GLN A 34 -8.13 18.42 0.06
N MET A 35 -8.26 17.39 0.87
CA MET A 35 -8.93 16.14 0.48
C MET A 35 -9.63 15.50 1.68
N THR A 36 -10.80 14.92 1.44
CA THR A 36 -11.45 14.11 2.47
C THR A 36 -10.81 12.70 2.52
N PRO A 37 -10.79 12.03 3.67
CA PRO A 37 -10.34 10.64 3.75
C PRO A 37 -11.12 9.68 2.85
N HIS A 38 -12.40 9.94 2.59
CA HIS A 38 -13.24 9.13 1.69
C HIS A 38 -12.83 9.30 0.24
N ASP A 39 -12.64 10.55 -0.23
CA ASP A 39 -12.20 10.79 -1.60
C ASP A 39 -10.80 10.20 -1.85
N TYR A 40 -9.91 10.24 -0.84
CA TYR A 40 -8.61 9.62 -0.98
C TYR A 40 -8.69 8.09 -0.97
N GLN A 41 -9.60 7.49 -0.19
CA GLN A 41 -9.87 6.06 -0.27
C GLN A 41 -10.29 5.65 -1.68
N ASP A 42 -11.22 6.39 -2.30
CA ASP A 42 -11.66 6.15 -3.67
C ASP A 42 -10.51 6.29 -4.69
N LEU A 43 -9.63 7.26 -4.49
CA LEU A 43 -8.46 7.47 -5.33
C LEU A 43 -7.43 6.34 -5.20
N ILE A 44 -7.11 5.89 -3.98
CA ILE A 44 -6.13 4.80 -3.84
C ILE A 44 -6.67 3.47 -4.36
N ASP A 45 -7.99 3.27 -4.33
CA ASP A 45 -8.67 2.11 -4.91
C ASP A 45 -8.74 2.18 -6.45
N ARG A 46 -8.30 3.30 -7.03
CA ARG A 46 -8.06 3.48 -8.47
C ARG A 46 -6.60 3.68 -8.84
N GLY A 47 -5.69 3.34 -7.91
CA GLY A 47 -4.25 3.31 -8.17
C GLY A 47 -3.53 4.63 -7.96
N TRP A 48 -4.18 5.67 -7.43
CA TRP A 48 -3.52 6.90 -7.03
C TRP A 48 -2.70 6.72 -5.76
N ARG A 49 -1.65 7.50 -5.63
CA ARG A 49 -0.82 7.64 -4.43
C ARG A 49 -0.47 9.11 -4.24
N ARG A 50 -0.05 9.46 -3.01
CA ARG A 50 0.39 10.82 -2.70
C ARG A 50 1.83 10.87 -2.19
N SER A 51 2.46 12.01 -2.41
CA SER A 51 3.71 12.45 -1.82
C SER A 51 3.49 13.89 -1.35
N GLY A 52 3.33 14.12 -0.06
CA GLY A 52 2.85 15.41 0.44
C GLY A 52 1.47 15.77 -0.14
N HIS A 53 1.38 16.94 -0.76
CA HIS A 53 0.19 17.44 -1.46
C HIS A 53 0.07 16.95 -2.93
N TYR A 54 1.14 16.37 -3.47
CA TYR A 54 1.13 15.88 -4.84
C TYR A 54 0.57 14.45 -4.91
N CYS A 55 -0.51 14.28 -5.67
CA CYS A 55 -1.10 12.97 -5.95
C CYS A 55 -0.75 12.53 -7.38
N TYR A 56 -0.45 11.24 -7.55
CA TYR A 56 -0.05 10.70 -8.85
C TYR A 56 -0.58 9.29 -9.06
N LYS A 57 -0.81 8.94 -10.33
CA LYS A 57 -1.22 7.60 -10.78
C LYS A 57 -0.39 7.18 -11.98
N GLN A 58 0.25 6.01 -11.90
CA GLN A 58 1.03 5.48 -13.01
C GLN A 58 0.12 4.98 -14.15
N ASP A 59 0.48 5.31 -15.38
CA ASP A 59 -0.06 4.64 -16.56
C ASP A 59 0.64 3.30 -16.73
N ASN A 60 0.04 2.24 -16.16
CA ASN A 60 0.65 0.93 -16.11
C ASN A 60 0.89 0.28 -17.49
N LYS A 61 0.14 0.70 -18.53
CA LYS A 61 0.35 0.23 -19.91
C LYS A 61 1.60 0.83 -20.54
N MET A 62 1.85 2.10 -20.26
CA MET A 62 2.86 2.89 -20.96
C MET A 62 4.17 3.00 -20.17
N THR A 63 4.13 2.85 -18.85
CA THR A 63 5.31 2.98 -18.00
C THR A 63 6.24 1.77 -18.08
N CYS A 64 7.55 1.97 -17.97
CA CYS A 64 8.55 0.91 -18.02
C CYS A 64 8.48 -0.09 -16.86
N CYS A 65 8.00 0.35 -15.68
CA CYS A 65 7.84 -0.44 -14.47
C CYS A 65 6.41 -0.30 -13.94
N PRO A 66 5.47 -1.15 -14.38
CA PRO A 66 4.10 -1.09 -13.92
C PRO A 66 3.99 -1.19 -12.41
N CYS A 67 3.26 -0.24 -11.81
CA CYS A 67 3.10 -0.07 -10.38
C CYS A 67 1.70 -0.51 -9.96
N TYR A 68 1.55 -1.74 -9.51
CA TYR A 68 0.27 -2.27 -9.08
C TYR A 68 -0.01 -1.90 -7.62
N THR A 69 -1.17 -1.35 -7.33
CA THR A 69 -1.60 -1.19 -5.94
C THR A 69 -1.72 -2.55 -5.27
N ILE A 70 -1.14 -2.68 -4.09
CA ILE A 70 -1.19 -3.92 -3.30
C ILE A 70 -1.78 -3.65 -1.92
N LYS A 71 -2.69 -4.51 -1.49
CA LYS A 71 -3.21 -4.53 -0.12
C LYS A 71 -3.12 -5.91 0.49
N CYS A 72 -2.99 -5.97 1.80
CA CYS A 72 -3.09 -7.17 2.61
C CYS A 72 -4.41 -7.14 3.39
N ASP A 73 -5.13 -8.24 3.45
CA ASP A 73 -6.22 -8.42 4.40
C ASP A 73 -5.63 -8.67 5.78
N ALA A 74 -5.67 -7.65 6.64
CA ALA A 74 -5.02 -7.69 7.94
C ALA A 74 -5.74 -8.63 8.92
N LEU A 75 -7.05 -8.86 8.75
CA LEU A 75 -7.81 -9.74 9.63
C LEU A 75 -7.56 -11.22 9.32
N GLU A 76 -7.28 -11.55 8.04
CA GLU A 76 -6.95 -12.90 7.59
C GLU A 76 -5.42 -13.14 7.52
N PHE A 77 -4.61 -12.19 8.01
CA PHE A 77 -3.16 -12.25 7.91
C PHE A 77 -2.56 -13.48 8.60
N LYS A 78 -1.63 -14.16 7.92
CA LYS A 78 -0.95 -15.36 8.40
C LYS A 78 0.56 -15.14 8.49
N LEU A 79 1.11 -15.38 9.68
CA LEU A 79 2.55 -15.28 9.92
C LEU A 79 3.33 -16.35 9.18
N THR A 80 4.27 -15.96 8.35
CA THR A 80 5.25 -16.86 7.75
C THR A 80 6.37 -17.20 8.74
N LYS A 81 7.18 -18.22 8.42
CA LYS A 81 8.38 -18.55 9.21
C LYS A 81 9.37 -17.39 9.28
N SER A 82 9.49 -16.63 8.21
CA SER A 82 10.35 -15.43 8.17
C SER A 82 9.83 -14.36 9.11
N HIS A 83 8.52 -14.06 9.10
CA HIS A 83 7.90 -13.10 10.00
C HIS A 83 8.13 -13.49 11.48
N LYS A 84 7.90 -14.77 11.82
CA LYS A 84 8.14 -15.29 13.17
C LYS A 84 9.61 -15.17 13.59
N LYS A 85 10.58 -15.29 12.65
CA LYS A 85 12.01 -15.10 12.93
C LYS A 85 12.31 -13.63 13.26
N ILE A 86 11.73 -12.68 12.51
CA ILE A 86 11.90 -11.23 12.74
C ILE A 86 11.30 -10.83 14.10
N LEU A 87 10.08 -11.24 14.40
CA LEU A 87 9.44 -10.98 15.70
C LEU A 87 10.28 -11.53 16.86
N LYS A 88 10.72 -12.79 16.78
CA LYS A 88 11.60 -13.39 17.79
C LYS A 88 12.94 -12.69 17.94
N ARG A 89 13.51 -12.16 16.84
CA ARG A 89 14.76 -11.37 16.89
C ARG A 89 14.54 -10.08 17.66
N MET A 90 13.44 -9.37 17.39
CA MET A 90 13.07 -8.17 18.13
C MET A 90 12.87 -8.47 19.62
N THR A 91 12.04 -9.46 19.96
CA THR A 91 11.80 -9.85 21.36
C THR A 91 13.12 -10.20 22.09
N ARG A 92 14.02 -10.96 21.44
CA ARG A 92 15.31 -11.31 22.02
C ARG A 92 16.19 -10.08 22.22
N PHE A 93 16.21 -9.16 21.25
CA PHE A 93 16.97 -7.91 21.40
C PHE A 93 16.43 -7.07 22.55
N LEU A 94 15.12 -6.89 22.65
CA LEU A 94 14.51 -6.14 23.76
C LEU A 94 14.84 -6.77 25.11
N ARG A 95 14.72 -8.11 25.23
CA ARG A 95 14.97 -8.83 26.46
C ARG A 95 16.44 -8.84 26.87
N ASP A 96 17.34 -9.19 25.95
CA ASP A 96 18.73 -9.50 26.28
C ASP A 96 19.70 -8.37 25.90
N GLY A 97 19.29 -7.39 25.07
CA GLY A 97 20.14 -6.32 24.52
C GLY A 97 21.23 -6.83 23.57
N LYS A 98 21.16 -8.10 23.14
CA LYS A 98 22.22 -8.72 22.33
C LYS A 98 21.94 -8.49 20.85
N LYS A 99 22.89 -7.88 20.15
CA LYS A 99 22.94 -7.89 18.68
C LYS A 99 23.35 -9.31 18.25
N GLU A 100 22.50 -10.05 17.51
CA GLU A 100 22.95 -11.28 16.85
C GLU A 100 24.12 -10.92 15.93
N ARG A 101 25.32 -11.44 16.22
CA ARG A 101 26.43 -11.43 15.26
C ARG A 101 25.95 -12.29 14.09
N SER A 102 25.79 -11.68 12.92
CA SER A 102 25.84 -12.44 11.66
C SER A 102 27.21 -13.11 11.62
N GLU A 103 27.23 -14.44 11.66
CA GLU A 103 28.45 -15.21 11.35
C GLU A 103 28.77 -14.97 9.88
N ILE A 104 29.47 -13.86 9.59
CA ILE A 104 30.14 -13.63 8.32
C ILE A 104 31.65 -13.79 8.62
N GLY A 105 32.06 -15.03 8.69
CA GLY A 105 33.45 -15.46 8.57
C GLY A 105 33.54 -16.39 7.38
N GLY A 106 33.69 -15.84 6.18
CA GLY A 106 33.92 -16.60 4.96
C GLY A 106 34.02 -15.65 3.77
N THR A 107 35.20 -15.59 3.16
CA THR A 107 35.52 -14.94 1.88
C THR A 107 34.38 -15.11 0.86
N PRO A 108 34.04 -14.11 0.06
CA PRO A 108 32.93 -14.17 -0.86
C PRO A 108 33.27 -15.05 -2.06
N THR A 109 32.81 -16.30 -2.05
CA THR A 109 32.67 -17.09 -3.27
C THR A 109 31.28 -16.77 -3.84
N ILE A 110 31.26 -16.20 -5.03
CA ILE A 110 30.06 -15.90 -5.81
C ILE A 110 29.38 -17.23 -6.14
N ASN A 111 28.32 -17.58 -5.42
CA ASN A 111 27.33 -18.56 -5.84
C ASN A 111 25.95 -17.93 -5.74
N ASN A 112 25.37 -17.71 -6.91
CA ASN A 112 23.97 -17.32 -7.11
C ASN A 112 23.05 -18.42 -6.62
N GLU A 113 22.57 -18.30 -5.40
CA GLU A 113 21.32 -18.83 -4.84
C GLU A 113 21.32 -18.43 -3.37
N GLY A 114 20.84 -17.26 -3.05
CA GLY A 114 20.85 -16.75 -1.69
C GLY A 114 19.63 -15.92 -1.41
N GLU A 115 18.84 -16.38 -0.49
CA GLU A 115 17.86 -15.56 0.23
C GLU A 115 18.61 -14.41 0.95
N GLY A 116 18.81 -13.31 0.24
CA GLY A 116 19.29 -12.06 0.80
C GLY A 116 18.13 -11.36 1.48
N ASP A 117 18.08 -11.45 2.80
CA ASP A 117 17.18 -10.68 3.67
C ASP A 117 17.75 -9.25 3.78
N GLU A 118 17.61 -8.46 2.73
CA GLU A 118 17.77 -7.01 2.78
C GLU A 118 16.39 -6.36 2.80
N GLY A 119 15.83 -6.25 4.01
CA GLY A 119 14.66 -5.45 4.31
C GLY A 119 14.95 -3.96 4.14
N GLN A 120 15.09 -3.50 2.92
CA GLN A 120 15.06 -2.08 2.58
C GLN A 120 13.65 -1.73 2.12
N SER A 121 12.81 -1.32 3.06
CA SER A 121 11.59 -0.59 2.78
C SER A 121 11.95 0.89 2.54
N GLY A 122 12.54 1.17 1.42
CA GLY A 122 12.60 2.53 0.89
C GLY A 122 11.64 2.57 -0.29
N GLU A 123 10.45 3.09 -0.12
CA GLU A 123 9.79 3.70 -1.25
C GLU A 123 10.65 4.91 -1.60
N ASP A 124 11.52 4.77 -2.60
CA ASP A 124 11.95 5.93 -3.38
C ASP A 124 10.66 6.51 -3.97
N GLY A 125 9.94 7.29 -3.17
CA GLY A 125 8.96 8.21 -3.69
C GLY A 125 9.67 8.94 -4.80
N ALA A 126 9.17 8.76 -6.04
CA ALA A 126 9.70 9.45 -7.17
C ALA A 126 9.78 10.94 -6.82
N ARG A 127 10.95 11.38 -6.33
CA ARG A 127 11.38 12.76 -6.49
C ARG A 127 11.61 12.91 -7.99
N GLY A 128 10.51 13.01 -8.74
CA GLY A 128 10.53 13.67 -10.01
C GLY A 128 10.99 15.07 -9.68
N GLY A 129 12.25 15.38 -9.97
CA GLY A 129 12.71 16.74 -9.99
C GLY A 129 11.78 17.48 -10.94
N ILE A 130 10.80 18.15 -10.41
CA ILE A 130 10.05 19.21 -11.08
C ILE A 130 11.03 20.39 -11.04
N GLY A 131 12.02 20.32 -11.93
CA GLY A 131 12.79 21.48 -12.30
C GLY A 131 11.93 22.28 -13.25
N ASP A 132 11.13 23.12 -12.68
CA ASP A 132 10.63 24.40 -13.16
C ASP A 132 9.70 24.89 -12.05
N GLU A 133 10.00 26.06 -11.50
CA GLU A 133 9.15 26.76 -10.54
C GLU A 133 7.80 27.06 -11.20
N ILE A 134 6.87 26.13 -11.09
CA ILE A 134 5.47 26.41 -11.38
C ILE A 134 5.02 27.38 -10.27
N HIS A 135 4.80 28.62 -10.66
CA HIS A 135 4.30 29.67 -9.79
C HIS A 135 2.96 29.21 -9.20
N ARG A 136 2.98 28.74 -7.96
CA ARG A 136 1.81 28.19 -7.26
C ARG A 136 0.98 29.35 -6.73
N PRO A 137 -0.27 29.54 -7.17
CA PRO A 137 -1.13 30.53 -6.56
C PRO A 137 -1.40 30.10 -5.11
N ASN A 138 -1.13 30.98 -4.18
CA ASN A 138 -1.41 30.78 -2.76
C ASN A 138 -2.90 31.07 -2.52
N ILE A 139 -3.77 30.07 -2.78
CA ILE A 139 -5.21 30.21 -2.63
C ILE A 139 -5.58 29.80 -1.18
N PRO A 140 -6.03 30.72 -0.32
CA PRO A 140 -6.51 30.39 1.00
C PRO A 140 -7.91 29.73 0.92
N VAL A 141 -7.97 28.42 1.08
CA VAL A 141 -9.19 27.58 0.95
C VAL A 141 -10.18 27.75 2.13
N LYS A 142 -10.02 28.73 3.00
CA LYS A 142 -10.78 28.82 4.26
C LYS A 142 -12.28 29.15 4.14
N ASN A 143 -12.76 29.69 3.02
CA ASN A 143 -14.12 30.25 2.89
C ASN A 143 -14.89 29.79 1.65
N ILE A 144 -14.83 28.52 1.29
CA ILE A 144 -15.63 27.96 0.17
C ILE A 144 -17.09 27.83 0.60
N ASN A 145 -18.01 28.42 -0.16
CA ASN A 145 -19.46 28.29 0.10
C ASN A 145 -19.96 26.90 -0.27
N LEU A 146 -20.46 26.16 0.73
CA LEU A 146 -20.75 24.71 0.67
C LEU A 146 -22.20 24.37 0.26
N GLU A 147 -23.09 25.35 0.09
CA GLU A 147 -24.52 25.04 -0.14
C GLU A 147 -24.82 24.40 -1.51
N ALA A 148 -24.08 24.75 -2.53
CA ALA A 148 -24.25 24.17 -3.88
C ALA A 148 -23.77 22.72 -3.97
N ALA A 149 -22.73 22.35 -3.21
CA ALA A 149 -22.11 21.01 -3.25
C ALA A 149 -22.94 19.93 -2.50
N GLY A 150 -23.80 20.35 -1.55
CA GLY A 150 -24.55 19.41 -0.70
C GLY A 150 -25.61 18.59 -1.43
N LYS A 151 -26.08 19.02 -2.58
CA LYS A 151 -27.13 18.31 -3.36
C LYS A 151 -26.57 17.19 -4.23
N ALA A 152 -25.39 17.37 -4.83
CA ALA A 152 -24.76 16.37 -5.68
C ALA A 152 -24.27 15.13 -4.89
N ASN A 153 -23.80 15.33 -3.65
CA ASN A 153 -23.23 14.25 -2.84
C ASN A 153 -24.29 13.33 -2.19
N LYS A 154 -25.51 13.83 -1.92
CA LYS A 154 -26.62 13.00 -1.38
C LYS A 154 -27.10 11.91 -2.35
N ASN A 155 -27.00 12.12 -3.65
CA ASN A 155 -27.38 11.13 -4.67
C ASN A 155 -26.34 10.03 -4.84
N ARG A 156 -25.05 10.33 -4.62
CA ARG A 156 -23.96 9.34 -4.69
C ARG A 156 -23.99 8.38 -3.48
N GLN A 157 -24.26 8.86 -2.27
CA GLN A 157 -24.40 7.99 -1.09
C GLN A 157 -25.58 7.03 -1.16
N LYS A 158 -26.67 7.39 -1.82
CA LYS A 158 -27.83 6.48 -2.01
C LYS A 158 -27.53 5.34 -3.02
N ARG A 159 -26.64 5.56 -3.99
CA ARG A 159 -26.18 4.52 -4.92
C ARG A 159 -25.27 3.49 -4.23
N LEU A 160 -24.28 3.95 -3.45
CA LEU A 160 -23.30 3.09 -2.77
C LEU A 160 -23.91 2.11 -1.78
N THR A 161 -24.95 2.51 -1.03
CA THR A 161 -25.61 1.62 -0.05
C THR A 161 -26.48 0.51 -0.65
N GLY A 162 -26.92 0.68 -1.92
CA GLY A 162 -27.72 -0.34 -2.64
C GLY A 162 -26.85 -1.45 -3.26
N GLU A 163 -25.68 -1.09 -3.76
CA GLU A 163 -24.81 -1.98 -4.54
C GLU A 163 -23.87 -2.82 -3.67
N GLU A 164 -23.48 -2.35 -2.48
CA GLU A 164 -22.74 -3.18 -1.49
C GLU A 164 -23.53 -4.44 -1.07
N LYS A 165 -24.86 -4.36 -1.00
CA LYS A 165 -25.70 -5.52 -0.69
C LYS A 165 -25.73 -6.56 -1.81
N VAL A 166 -25.68 -6.13 -3.07
CA VAL A 166 -25.70 -7.01 -4.25
C VAL A 166 -24.33 -7.68 -4.44
N ALA A 167 -23.23 -6.94 -4.26
CA ALA A 167 -21.87 -7.49 -4.37
C ALA A 167 -21.59 -8.54 -3.28
N ARG A 168 -22.11 -8.33 -2.07
CA ARG A 168 -21.94 -9.28 -0.96
C ARG A 168 -22.70 -10.59 -1.21
N THR A 169 -23.88 -10.53 -1.79
CA THR A 169 -24.72 -11.70 -2.11
C THR A 169 -24.16 -12.53 -3.28
N LEU A 170 -23.44 -11.89 -4.21
CA LEU A 170 -22.79 -12.59 -5.34
C LEU A 170 -21.47 -13.26 -4.92
N TYR A 171 -20.74 -12.68 -3.94
CA TYR A 171 -19.49 -13.24 -3.42
C TYR A 171 -19.75 -14.53 -2.63
N GLU A 172 -20.78 -14.56 -1.80
CA GLU A 172 -21.16 -15.75 -1.01
C GLU A 172 -21.67 -16.93 -1.86
N LYS A 173 -22.14 -16.68 -3.09
CA LYS A 173 -22.59 -17.73 -4.02
C LYS A 173 -21.48 -18.37 -4.86
N SER A 174 -20.28 -17.77 -4.94
CA SER A 174 -19.16 -18.28 -5.73
C SER A 174 -18.28 -19.30 -4.99
N GLU A 175 -18.33 -19.35 -3.66
CA GLU A 175 -17.54 -20.30 -2.85
C GLU A 175 -18.15 -21.70 -2.69
N ALA A 176 -19.37 -21.92 -3.16
CA ALA A 176 -20.11 -23.17 -2.93
C ALA A 176 -19.98 -24.23 -4.06
N LYS A 177 -19.14 -24.03 -5.09
CA LYS A 177 -18.98 -25.02 -6.16
C LYS A 177 -17.53 -25.17 -6.62
N SER A 178 -16.76 -25.98 -5.91
CA SER A 178 -15.66 -26.77 -6.49
C SER A 178 -15.11 -27.79 -5.51
N ASN A 179 -15.78 -28.90 -5.39
CA ASN A 179 -15.19 -30.16 -4.92
C ASN A 179 -15.76 -31.26 -5.80
N ASP A 180 -14.94 -31.80 -6.69
CA ASP A 180 -14.92 -33.21 -7.01
C ASP A 180 -13.68 -33.59 -7.83
N PRO A 181 -13.13 -34.79 -7.62
CA PRO A 181 -11.81 -35.18 -8.07
C PRO A 181 -11.89 -36.06 -9.33
N ALA A 182 -10.96 -35.91 -10.24
CA ALA A 182 -10.78 -36.85 -11.34
C ALA A 182 -9.49 -37.66 -11.15
N LYS A 183 -9.69 -38.96 -11.13
CA LYS A 183 -8.74 -40.07 -11.23
C LYS A 183 -8.13 -40.17 -12.64
N ASP A 184 -6.96 -40.75 -12.68
CA ASP A 184 -6.50 -41.97 -13.39
C ASP A 184 -5.29 -41.73 -14.27
N THR A 185 -4.41 -42.57 -14.21
CA THR A 185 -3.91 -43.90 -14.53
C THR A 185 -2.57 -43.88 -15.26
N ASP A 186 -1.62 -44.50 -14.60
CA ASP A 186 -0.84 -45.66 -15.04
C ASP A 186 -0.16 -45.71 -16.43
N ARG A 187 1.16 -45.80 -16.45
CA ARG A 187 1.85 -46.99 -16.94
C ARG A 187 3.38 -46.92 -16.94
N SER A 188 3.92 -47.93 -16.33
CA SER A 188 5.28 -48.43 -16.29
C SER A 188 6.06 -48.44 -17.61
N GLN A 189 7.38 -48.28 -17.54
CA GLN A 189 8.32 -49.33 -18.04
C GLN A 189 9.73 -49.11 -17.51
N ASN A 190 10.32 -50.23 -17.07
CA ASN A 190 11.69 -50.43 -16.65
C ASN A 190 12.68 -50.31 -17.83
N THR A 191 13.87 -49.76 -17.56
CA THR A 191 15.14 -50.38 -18.06
C THR A 191 16.28 -49.91 -17.16
N CYS A 192 17.10 -50.88 -16.76
CA CYS A 192 18.36 -50.75 -16.05
C CYS A 192 19.44 -50.19 -16.97
N ASP A 193 20.27 -49.26 -16.48
CA ASP A 193 21.71 -49.29 -16.73
C ASP A 193 22.42 -48.31 -15.78
N GLY A 194 23.58 -48.74 -15.29
CA GLY A 194 24.33 -48.12 -14.22
C GLY A 194 25.04 -46.84 -14.63
N VAL A 195 24.79 -45.78 -13.85
CA VAL A 195 25.60 -44.57 -13.88
C VAL A 195 25.78 -44.03 -12.46
N ASN A 196 26.98 -43.63 -12.10
CA ASN A 196 27.36 -43.00 -10.84
C ASN A 196 26.35 -41.97 -10.36
N LEU A 197 25.71 -42.23 -9.22
CA LEU A 197 24.72 -41.36 -8.60
C LEU A 197 25.40 -40.19 -7.87
N PRO A 198 25.03 -38.94 -8.15
CA PRO A 198 25.49 -37.80 -7.37
C PRO A 198 24.96 -37.85 -5.93
N CYS A 199 25.78 -37.42 -4.99
CA CYS A 199 25.51 -37.41 -3.55
C CYS A 199 24.14 -36.75 -3.24
N LYS A 200 23.24 -37.50 -2.58
CA LYS A 200 21.87 -37.06 -2.28
C LYS A 200 21.91 -35.90 -1.30
N LYS A 201 21.15 -34.83 -1.60
CA LYS A 201 21.00 -33.66 -0.69
C LYS A 201 20.39 -34.09 0.66
N ALA A 202 20.89 -33.53 1.76
CA ALA A 202 20.46 -33.87 3.14
C ALA A 202 18.94 -33.84 3.36
N LYS A 203 18.20 -33.02 2.61
CA LYS A 203 16.72 -32.94 2.63
C LYS A 203 16.08 -34.24 2.08
N GLN A 204 16.67 -34.81 1.04
CA GLN A 204 16.19 -36.04 0.39
C GLN A 204 16.43 -37.26 1.30
N MET A 205 17.59 -37.34 1.96
CA MET A 205 17.87 -38.37 2.97
C MET A 205 16.95 -38.30 4.19
N ARG A 206 16.54 -37.10 4.62
CA ARG A 206 15.55 -36.93 5.70
C ARG A 206 14.17 -37.40 5.29
N LEU A 207 13.76 -37.13 4.05
CA LEU A 207 12.48 -37.58 3.50
C LEU A 207 12.45 -39.10 3.36
N GLU A 208 13.52 -39.71 2.81
CA GLU A 208 13.65 -41.18 2.70
C GLU A 208 13.64 -41.87 4.05
N ARG A 209 14.33 -41.30 5.07
CA ARG A 209 14.29 -41.82 6.44
C ARG A 209 12.90 -41.69 7.09
N SER A 210 12.14 -40.66 6.75
CA SER A 210 10.76 -40.45 7.21
C SER A 210 9.81 -41.46 6.57
N LEU A 211 9.95 -41.69 5.26
CA LEU A 211 9.15 -42.69 4.53
C LEU A 211 9.48 -44.11 4.96
N ALA A 212 10.76 -44.47 5.19
CA ALA A 212 11.18 -45.74 5.71
C ALA A 212 10.63 -46.01 7.12
N LYS A 213 10.59 -44.98 8.00
CA LYS A 213 9.96 -45.09 9.32
C LYS A 213 8.43 -45.27 9.27
N GLN A 214 7.79 -44.67 8.24
CA GLN A 214 6.34 -44.90 8.03
C GLN A 214 6.07 -46.28 7.48
N ALA A 215 6.86 -46.79 6.54
CA ALA A 215 6.75 -48.13 6.00
C ALA A 215 7.01 -49.21 7.08
N ALA A 216 8.00 -49.02 7.96
CA ALA A 216 8.29 -49.95 9.06
C ALA A 216 7.19 -49.98 10.14
N LYS A 217 6.31 -48.97 10.20
CA LYS A 217 5.13 -48.97 11.11
C LYS A 217 3.90 -49.63 10.54
N CYS A 218 3.92 -50.03 9.27
CA CYS A 218 2.81 -50.72 8.61
C CYS A 218 2.90 -52.26 8.67
N VAL A 219 3.94 -52.83 9.30
CA VAL A 219 4.13 -54.29 9.41
C VAL A 219 4.03 -54.70 10.88
N SER A 220 2.81 -54.63 11.45
CA SER A 220 2.38 -55.44 12.58
C SER A 220 0.84 -55.42 12.67
N PRO A 221 0.18 -56.55 12.47
CA PRO A 221 -1.25 -56.64 12.67
C PRO A 221 -1.51 -57.03 14.13
N GLU A 222 -2.17 -56.18 14.91
CA GLU A 222 -3.15 -56.56 15.93
C GLU A 222 -3.66 -55.35 16.73
N ALA A 223 -4.95 -55.43 17.08
CA ALA A 223 -5.72 -54.61 18.00
C ALA A 223 -6.25 -53.26 17.48
N GLY A 224 -7.53 -53.35 17.09
CA GLY A 224 -8.42 -52.22 16.89
C GLY A 224 -8.50 -51.28 18.09
N MET A 225 -8.06 -50.05 17.86
CA MET A 225 -8.47 -48.87 18.60
C MET A 225 -8.43 -47.68 17.65
N THR A 226 -9.59 -47.12 17.39
CA THR A 226 -9.79 -45.88 16.68
C THR A 226 -8.90 -44.79 17.28
N LYS A 227 -7.77 -44.51 16.63
CA LYS A 227 -6.94 -43.36 17.00
C LYS A 227 -7.67 -42.09 16.58
N THR A 228 -8.40 -41.51 17.53
CA THR A 228 -8.80 -40.08 17.47
C THR A 228 -7.61 -39.25 17.00
N ARG A 229 -7.79 -38.50 15.92
CA ARG A 229 -6.83 -37.46 15.47
C ARG A 229 -6.52 -36.60 16.70
N LYS A 230 -5.30 -36.66 17.20
CA LYS A 230 -4.84 -35.77 18.26
C LYS A 230 -4.98 -34.35 17.74
N CYS A 231 -5.85 -33.54 18.34
CA CYS A 231 -5.90 -32.10 18.20
C CYS A 231 -4.48 -31.53 18.29
N PRO A 232 -4.10 -30.56 17.46
CA PRO A 232 -2.77 -29.92 17.54
C PRO A 232 -2.59 -29.38 18.97
N LYS A 233 -1.53 -29.82 19.65
CA LYS A 233 -1.30 -29.62 21.08
C LYS A 233 -1.00 -28.20 21.52
N ASN A 234 -0.92 -27.21 20.59
CA ASN A 234 -0.86 -25.78 20.91
C ASN A 234 -1.48 -24.97 19.77
N PRO A 235 -2.42 -24.08 20.05
CA PRO A 235 -2.87 -23.12 19.06
C PRO A 235 -1.66 -22.35 18.52
N GLU A 236 -1.64 -22.10 17.21
CA GLU A 236 -0.56 -21.33 16.59
C GLU A 236 -0.60 -19.89 17.12
N LYS A 237 0.53 -19.40 17.67
CA LYS A 237 0.64 -18.04 18.20
C LYS A 237 0.22 -17.02 17.13
N SER A 238 -0.69 -16.12 17.47
CA SER A 238 -1.11 -14.99 16.65
C SER A 238 -0.01 -13.93 16.55
N LEU A 239 -0.18 -12.94 15.66
CA LEU A 239 0.73 -11.80 15.57
C LEU A 239 0.82 -11.06 16.90
N ARG A 240 -0.31 -10.85 17.55
CA ARG A 240 -0.40 -10.17 18.85
C ARG A 240 0.35 -10.92 19.94
N ASP A 241 0.23 -12.25 20.00
CA ASP A 241 0.95 -13.05 21.01
C ASP A 241 2.47 -12.94 20.88
N PHE A 242 2.99 -12.70 19.67
CA PHE A 242 4.42 -12.45 19.47
C PHE A 242 4.84 -11.03 19.85
N ILE A 243 3.95 -10.06 19.69
CA ILE A 243 4.22 -8.65 20.01
C ILE A 243 4.13 -8.43 21.53
N ASP A 244 3.15 -9.06 22.17
CA ASP A 244 2.91 -8.93 23.61
C ASP A 244 3.89 -9.83 24.45
N ASP A 245 4.76 -10.61 23.81
CA ASP A 245 5.77 -11.48 24.47
C ASP A 245 6.95 -10.65 25.08
N VAL A 246 6.73 -9.35 25.31
CA VAL A 246 7.68 -8.38 25.92
C VAL A 246 7.22 -8.08 27.35
N THR A 247 8.13 -8.20 28.31
CA THR A 247 7.86 -8.03 29.74
C THR A 247 8.47 -6.74 30.31
N ASN A 248 7.99 -6.30 31.47
CA ASN A 248 8.55 -5.14 32.17
C ASN A 248 9.99 -5.35 32.68
N ALA A 249 10.46 -6.60 32.70
CA ALA A 249 11.81 -6.98 33.11
C ALA A 249 12.81 -6.97 31.95
N ASP A 250 12.37 -6.63 30.74
CA ASP A 250 13.23 -6.60 29.56
C ASP A 250 14.25 -5.44 29.66
N ARG A 251 15.44 -5.68 29.07
CA ARG A 251 16.55 -4.73 29.10
C ARG A 251 16.23 -3.43 28.36
N HIS A 252 15.47 -3.52 27.28
CA HIS A 252 15.05 -2.39 26.44
C HIS A 252 13.54 -2.35 26.35
N LYS A 253 12.98 -1.14 26.29
CA LYS A 253 11.54 -0.91 26.13
C LYS A 253 11.26 -0.26 24.80
N LEU A 254 10.44 -0.93 23.96
CA LEU A 254 9.97 -0.37 22.71
C LEU A 254 8.55 0.19 22.90
N ARG A 255 8.40 1.52 22.73
CA ARG A 255 7.10 2.22 22.78
C ARG A 255 6.73 2.70 21.39
N LEU A 256 5.48 2.53 21.00
CA LEU A 256 4.93 3.05 19.76
C LEU A 256 3.92 4.16 20.07
N ASN A 257 4.18 5.35 19.54
CA ASN A 257 3.29 6.49 19.67
C ASN A 257 2.73 6.87 18.30
N ILE A 258 1.42 7.04 18.20
CA ILE A 258 0.77 7.53 16.97
C ILE A 258 0.41 8.98 17.17
N THR A 259 0.99 9.87 16.35
CA THR A 259 0.79 11.31 16.42
C THR A 259 0.20 11.82 15.12
N HIS A 260 -0.85 12.65 15.23
CA HIS A 260 -1.37 13.35 14.06
C HIS A 260 -0.39 14.42 13.58
N VAL A 261 -0.16 14.53 12.25
CA VAL A 261 0.87 15.40 11.66
C VAL A 261 0.72 16.90 11.97
N LYS A 262 -0.44 17.35 12.45
CA LYS A 262 -0.71 18.74 12.88
C LYS A 262 -0.88 18.87 14.40
N SER A 263 -0.46 17.90 15.19
CA SER A 263 -0.57 17.93 16.66
C SER A 263 0.68 18.56 17.29
N LYS A 264 0.50 19.14 18.48
CA LYS A 264 1.61 19.63 19.29
C LYS A 264 2.64 18.52 19.59
N GLN A 265 2.16 17.30 19.85
CA GLN A 265 3.03 16.15 20.09
C GLN A 265 3.95 15.84 18.89
N PHE A 266 3.48 16.05 17.66
CA PHE A 266 4.32 15.96 16.46
C PHE A 266 5.39 17.07 16.45
N GLU A 267 5.00 18.32 16.75
CA GLU A 267 5.91 19.47 16.80
C GLU A 267 7.01 19.28 17.82
N ASP A 268 6.68 18.78 19.02
CA ASP A 268 7.63 18.52 20.12
C ASP A 268 8.70 17.49 19.73
N THR A 269 8.39 16.57 18.81
CA THR A 269 9.30 15.50 18.32
C THR A 269 9.93 15.79 16.97
N LEU A 270 9.60 16.91 16.33
CA LEU A 270 10.02 17.26 14.98
C LEU A 270 11.54 17.22 14.79
N LYS A 271 12.29 17.79 15.74
CA LYS A 271 13.76 17.85 15.68
C LYS A 271 14.38 16.46 15.64
N GLN A 272 13.91 15.55 16.50
CA GLN A 272 14.42 14.17 16.56
C GLN A 272 14.03 13.40 15.30
N SER A 273 12.78 13.58 14.82
CA SER A 273 12.29 12.93 13.61
C SER A 273 13.04 13.39 12.35
N TYR A 274 13.33 14.69 12.23
CA TYR A 274 14.13 15.22 11.13
C TYR A 274 15.58 14.71 11.16
N ALA A 275 16.23 14.71 12.32
CA ALA A 275 17.60 14.20 12.46
C ALA A 275 17.68 12.70 12.08
N LEU A 276 16.67 11.90 12.48
CA LEU A 276 16.57 10.50 12.09
C LEU A 276 16.37 10.35 10.57
N TYR A 277 15.50 11.16 9.98
CA TYR A 277 15.27 11.17 8.52
C TYR A 277 16.53 11.56 7.75
N GLU A 278 17.25 12.61 8.17
CA GLU A 278 18.52 13.03 7.57
C GLU A 278 19.57 11.91 7.62
N LYS A 279 19.72 11.23 8.78
CA LYS A 279 20.62 10.08 8.95
C LYS A 279 20.24 8.94 8.00
N TYR A 280 18.95 8.61 7.91
CA TYR A 280 18.46 7.56 7.04
C TYR A 280 18.68 7.86 5.56
N GLN A 281 18.32 9.06 5.09
CA GLN A 281 18.51 9.48 3.70
C GLN A 281 19.99 9.47 3.31
N THR A 282 20.85 9.99 4.18
CA THR A 282 22.29 10.05 3.92
C THR A 282 22.93 8.67 3.84
N LEU A 283 22.62 7.76 4.78
CA LEU A 283 23.32 6.48 4.89
C LEU A 283 22.70 5.37 4.02
N ILE A 284 21.38 5.40 3.78
CA ILE A 284 20.70 4.35 3.02
C ILE A 284 20.51 4.74 1.56
N HIS A 285 20.19 6.01 1.28
CA HIS A 285 19.90 6.48 -0.07
C HIS A 285 21.04 7.27 -0.71
N ASN A 286 22.08 7.62 0.07
CA ASN A 286 23.17 8.50 -0.35
C ASN A 286 22.65 9.84 -0.91
N ASP A 287 21.58 10.36 -0.29
CA ASP A 287 20.86 11.57 -0.67
C ASP A 287 20.57 12.39 0.60
N ARG A 288 21.45 13.36 0.89
CA ARG A 288 21.28 14.22 2.05
C ARG A 288 20.19 15.25 1.83
N PRO A 289 19.16 15.36 2.70
CA PRO A 289 18.15 16.40 2.59
C PRO A 289 18.76 17.81 2.67
N ASN A 290 18.29 18.73 1.83
CA ASN A 290 18.81 20.09 1.82
C ASN A 290 18.42 20.88 3.08
N ASN A 291 17.18 20.68 3.55
CA ASN A 291 16.65 21.41 4.70
C ASN A 291 15.43 20.70 5.31
N VAL A 292 15.00 21.22 6.48
CA VAL A 292 13.81 20.69 7.18
C VAL A 292 12.51 20.96 6.40
N HIS A 293 12.47 21.98 5.57
CA HIS A 293 11.28 22.33 4.80
C HIS A 293 10.90 21.21 3.82
N ASP A 294 11.89 20.62 3.12
CA ASP A 294 11.66 19.48 2.22
C ASP A 294 11.10 18.27 2.96
N TYR A 295 11.58 18.01 4.17
CA TYR A 295 11.03 16.97 5.05
C TYR A 295 9.56 17.25 5.41
N LEU A 296 9.25 18.50 5.78
CA LEU A 296 7.89 18.89 6.14
C LEU A 296 6.93 18.79 4.95
N GLU A 297 7.36 19.26 3.76
CA GLU A 297 6.58 19.16 2.52
C GLU A 297 6.28 17.71 2.15
N PHE A 298 7.25 16.83 2.32
CA PHE A 298 7.14 15.44 1.93
C PHE A 298 6.33 14.61 2.92
N LEU A 299 6.60 14.72 4.24
CA LEU A 299 6.11 13.76 5.24
C LEU A 299 5.11 14.33 6.24
N GLN A 300 5.11 15.66 6.50
CA GLN A 300 4.16 16.29 7.42
C GLN A 300 2.97 16.86 6.66
N ARG A 301 3.23 17.63 5.58
CA ARG A 301 2.18 18.28 4.85
C ARG A 301 1.33 17.26 4.10
N SER A 302 0.09 17.17 4.52
CA SER A 302 -0.90 16.28 3.94
C SER A 302 -2.16 17.05 3.59
N PRO A 303 -2.75 16.81 2.41
CA PRO A 303 -4.02 17.39 2.03
C PRO A 303 -5.18 16.80 2.81
N LEU A 304 -4.98 15.65 3.49
CA LEU A 304 -6.05 14.94 4.18
C LEU A 304 -6.55 15.73 5.38
N LYS A 305 -7.85 15.98 5.40
CA LYS A 305 -8.54 16.56 6.54
C LYS A 305 -8.60 15.54 7.67
N HIS A 306 -8.16 15.94 8.85
CA HIS A 306 -8.40 15.13 10.04
C HIS A 306 -9.91 15.14 10.35
N CYS A 307 -10.51 13.95 10.39
CA CYS A 307 -11.94 13.77 10.58
C CYS A 307 -12.20 12.74 11.68
N LYS A 308 -12.95 13.13 12.69
CA LYS A 308 -13.50 12.22 13.71
C LYS A 308 -14.98 12.07 13.44
N THR A 309 -15.44 10.84 13.27
CA THR A 309 -16.85 10.48 13.09
C THR A 309 -17.26 9.53 14.21
N GLU A 310 -18.54 9.43 14.48
CA GLU A 310 -19.06 8.51 15.51
C GLU A 310 -18.70 7.06 15.21
N ASP A 311 -18.74 6.66 13.93
CA ASP A 311 -18.41 5.31 13.46
C ASP A 311 -16.92 5.15 13.11
N GLY A 312 -16.08 6.17 13.35
CA GLY A 312 -14.66 6.17 13.01
C GLY A 312 -13.75 5.78 14.18
N PRO A 313 -12.44 5.62 13.92
CA PRO A 313 -11.49 5.34 14.97
C PRO A 313 -11.37 6.54 15.93
N SER A 314 -11.14 6.28 17.21
CA SER A 314 -11.02 7.31 18.25
C SER A 314 -9.96 8.36 17.94
N ILE A 315 -8.88 7.98 17.28
CA ILE A 315 -7.82 8.89 16.81
C ILE A 315 -8.23 9.69 15.56
N GLY A 316 -9.34 9.32 14.87
CA GLY A 316 -9.84 9.92 13.64
C GLY A 316 -9.17 9.35 12.38
N PHE A 317 -9.73 9.74 11.22
CA PHE A 317 -9.12 9.51 9.90
C PHE A 317 -8.18 10.67 9.55
N GLY A 318 -7.16 10.43 8.72
CA GLY A 318 -6.19 11.44 8.30
C GLY A 318 -4.77 10.90 8.27
N SER A 319 -3.77 11.80 8.37
CA SER A 319 -2.35 11.47 8.28
C SER A 319 -1.67 11.50 9.64
N PHE A 320 -0.89 10.46 9.90
CA PHE A 320 -0.25 10.21 11.19
C PHE A 320 1.19 9.76 11.01
N HIS A 321 2.01 10.00 12.05
CA HIS A 321 3.29 9.34 12.24
C HIS A 321 3.19 8.33 13.37
N GLN A 322 3.53 7.07 13.11
CA GLN A 322 3.77 6.07 14.15
C GLN A 322 5.26 6.05 14.47
N GLN A 323 5.60 6.57 15.63
CA GLN A 323 6.96 6.73 16.13
C GLN A 323 7.36 5.51 16.97
N TYR A 324 8.55 4.98 16.72
CA TYR A 324 9.14 3.85 17.43
C TYR A 324 10.23 4.34 18.36
N TRP A 325 9.95 4.32 19.65
CA TRP A 325 10.86 4.77 20.71
C TRP A 325 11.45 3.58 21.41
N LEU A 326 12.77 3.41 21.26
CA LEU A 326 13.53 2.42 22.00
C LEU A 326 14.14 3.12 23.22
N ASP A 327 13.67 2.78 24.40
CA ASP A 327 13.91 3.54 25.63
C ASP A 327 13.48 5.01 25.41
N ASP A 328 14.41 5.95 25.32
CA ASP A 328 14.12 7.35 25.04
C ASP A 328 14.65 7.83 23.67
N GLN A 329 15.14 6.91 22.84
CA GLN A 329 15.63 7.19 21.50
C GLN A 329 14.58 6.89 20.44
N LEU A 330 14.32 7.84 19.55
CA LEU A 330 13.50 7.62 18.35
C LEU A 330 14.32 6.84 17.31
N ILE A 331 13.93 5.59 17.06
CA ILE A 331 14.68 4.68 16.15
C ILE A 331 13.99 4.46 14.80
N ALA A 332 12.69 4.72 14.68
CA ALA A 332 11.97 4.60 13.42
C ALA A 332 10.69 5.43 13.42
N VAL A 333 10.23 5.79 12.21
CA VAL A 333 8.95 6.47 11.98
C VAL A 333 8.26 5.86 10.77
N ALA A 334 7.01 5.45 10.93
CA ALA A 334 6.10 5.10 9.85
C ALA A 334 5.13 6.25 9.61
N VAL A 335 5.08 6.74 8.38
CA VAL A 335 4.11 7.74 7.92
C VAL A 335 2.91 7.01 7.37
N LEU A 336 1.74 7.24 7.95
CA LEU A 336 0.53 6.47 7.72
C LEU A 336 -0.65 7.38 7.40
N ASP A 337 -1.52 6.92 6.50
CA ASP A 337 -2.86 7.47 6.34
C ASP A 337 -3.88 6.46 6.86
N ILE A 338 -4.71 6.88 7.81
CA ILE A 338 -5.84 6.09 8.31
C ILE A 338 -7.08 6.54 7.54
N LEU A 339 -7.64 5.62 6.78
CA LEU A 339 -8.74 5.84 5.85
C LEU A 339 -9.93 4.93 6.20
N PRO A 340 -11.12 5.14 5.63
CA PRO A 340 -12.32 4.39 5.99
C PRO A 340 -12.21 2.86 5.95
N TYR A 341 -11.42 2.32 5.03
CA TYR A 341 -11.30 0.86 4.85
C TYR A 341 -9.88 0.32 5.13
N CYS A 342 -8.90 1.22 5.33
CA CYS A 342 -7.51 0.77 5.43
C CYS A 342 -6.62 1.69 6.27
N VAL A 343 -5.47 1.13 6.67
CA VAL A 343 -4.26 1.90 6.98
C VAL A 343 -3.35 1.82 5.75
N SER A 344 -2.99 2.97 5.19
CA SER A 344 -2.10 3.08 4.04
C SER A 344 -0.71 3.50 4.50
N SER A 345 0.29 2.68 4.24
CA SER A 345 1.71 3.00 4.46
C SER A 345 2.17 3.96 3.37
N VAL A 346 2.61 5.15 3.77
CA VAL A 346 3.08 6.20 2.87
C VAL A 346 4.59 6.18 2.77
N TYR A 347 5.28 6.17 3.91
CA TYR A 347 6.73 6.14 3.98
C TYR A 347 7.21 5.54 5.30
N PHE A 348 8.41 4.96 5.28
CA PHE A 348 9.06 4.44 6.48
C PHE A 348 10.55 4.76 6.47
N PHE A 349 11.07 5.29 7.59
CA PHE A 349 12.49 5.53 7.78
C PHE A 349 12.91 5.15 9.19
N TYR A 350 14.17 4.75 9.34
CA TYR A 350 14.66 4.19 10.58
C TYR A 350 16.16 4.47 10.77
N ASP A 351 16.64 4.32 11.99
CA ASP A 351 18.06 4.43 12.31
C ASP A 351 18.83 3.23 11.75
N PRO A 352 19.76 3.44 10.79
CA PRO A 352 20.54 2.38 10.17
C PRO A 352 21.32 1.51 11.15
N ASP A 353 21.65 2.01 12.35
CA ASP A 353 22.34 1.24 13.39
C ASP A 353 21.51 0.06 13.90
N TYR A 354 20.19 0.10 13.67
CA TYR A 354 19.23 -0.97 14.01
C TYR A 354 18.79 -1.80 12.79
N SER A 355 19.50 -1.70 11.66
CA SER A 355 19.19 -2.46 10.43
C SER A 355 19.12 -3.98 10.66
N PHE A 356 19.92 -4.52 11.60
CA PHE A 356 19.92 -5.93 11.99
C PHE A 356 18.57 -6.44 12.53
N LEU A 357 17.66 -5.54 12.94
CA LEU A 357 16.31 -5.89 13.40
C LEU A 357 15.31 -6.07 12.25
N SER A 358 15.69 -5.77 10.99
CA SER A 358 14.80 -5.80 9.82
C SER A 358 13.56 -4.93 10.04
N LEU A 359 13.80 -3.66 10.44
CA LEU A 359 12.76 -2.73 10.90
C LEU A 359 11.68 -2.47 9.84
N GLY A 360 12.01 -2.51 8.54
CA GLY A 360 11.01 -2.35 7.49
C GLY A 360 9.95 -3.45 7.45
N THR A 361 10.35 -4.72 7.59
CA THR A 361 9.37 -5.82 7.69
C THR A 361 8.69 -5.83 9.06
N TYR A 362 9.42 -5.48 10.13
CA TYR A 362 8.83 -5.36 11.47
C TYR A 362 7.74 -4.27 11.51
N SER A 363 7.99 -3.12 10.88
CA SER A 363 7.01 -2.03 10.74
C SER A 363 5.74 -2.52 10.04
N SER A 364 5.87 -3.23 8.90
CA SER A 364 4.69 -3.77 8.21
C SER A 364 3.87 -4.71 9.11
N LEU A 365 4.51 -5.50 9.97
CA LEU A 365 3.80 -6.35 10.95
C LEU A 365 3.09 -5.53 12.03
N ARG A 366 3.71 -4.42 12.50
CA ARG A 366 3.09 -3.51 13.47
C ARG A 366 1.93 -2.70 12.84
N GLU A 367 2.04 -2.36 11.58
CA GLU A 367 0.98 -1.67 10.82
C GLU A 367 -0.21 -2.61 10.57
N ILE A 368 0.02 -3.91 10.29
CA ILE A 368 -1.03 -4.93 10.24
C ILE A 368 -1.70 -5.08 11.61
N GLU A 369 -0.93 -5.14 12.69
CA GLU A 369 -1.46 -5.19 14.06
C GLU A 369 -2.30 -3.95 14.37
N LEU A 370 -1.87 -2.76 13.95
CA LEU A 370 -2.64 -1.53 14.08
C LEU A 370 -4.00 -1.62 13.38
N VAL A 371 -4.05 -2.16 12.15
CA VAL A 371 -5.32 -2.42 11.45
C VAL A 371 -6.20 -3.33 12.27
N GLN A 372 -5.67 -4.44 12.81
CA GLN A 372 -6.43 -5.39 13.65
C GLN A 372 -6.99 -4.72 14.92
N GLN A 373 -6.21 -3.81 15.53
CA GLN A 373 -6.66 -3.04 16.69
C GLN A 373 -7.79 -2.07 16.32
N LEU A 374 -7.64 -1.30 15.24
CA LEU A 374 -8.66 -0.35 14.78
C LEU A 374 -9.94 -1.06 14.31
N ALA A 375 -9.82 -2.22 13.68
CA ALA A 375 -10.95 -3.04 13.24
C ALA A 375 -11.85 -3.51 14.39
N SER A 376 -11.32 -3.58 15.61
CA SER A 376 -12.14 -3.95 16.79
C SER A 376 -13.21 -2.92 17.11
N SER A 377 -12.99 -1.65 16.74
CA SER A 377 -13.95 -0.54 16.93
C SER A 377 -14.58 -0.08 15.61
N VAL A 378 -13.94 -0.29 14.48
CA VAL A 378 -14.37 0.16 13.15
C VAL A 378 -14.39 -1.02 12.18
N SER A 379 -15.54 -1.67 12.03
CA SER A 379 -15.67 -2.93 11.27
C SER A 379 -15.34 -2.79 9.77
N SER A 380 -15.44 -1.59 9.20
CA SER A 380 -15.07 -1.31 7.81
C SER A 380 -13.56 -1.28 7.58
N LEU A 381 -12.75 -0.97 8.62
CA LEU A 381 -11.30 -0.84 8.52
C LEU A 381 -10.66 -2.23 8.61
N ARG A 382 -10.29 -2.80 7.47
CA ARG A 382 -9.85 -4.18 7.33
C ARG A 382 -8.49 -4.34 6.67
N TYR A 383 -8.10 -3.41 5.80
CA TYR A 383 -6.99 -3.62 4.91
C TYR A 383 -5.74 -2.83 5.32
N TYR A 384 -4.58 -3.41 5.05
CA TYR A 384 -3.29 -2.74 5.09
C TYR A 384 -2.80 -2.50 3.66
N TYR A 385 -2.65 -1.24 3.24
CA TYR A 385 -2.17 -0.86 1.91
C TYR A 385 -0.69 -0.51 1.97
N MET A 386 0.09 -1.18 1.11
CA MET A 386 1.55 -1.12 1.12
C MET A 386 2.13 -0.27 -0.01
N GLY A 387 1.36 0.68 -0.56
CA GLY A 387 1.77 1.43 -1.74
C GLY A 387 1.77 0.57 -3.00
N PHE A 388 2.87 0.56 -3.76
CA PHE A 388 2.96 -0.18 -5.01
C PHE A 388 3.70 -1.52 -4.87
N TYR A 389 3.27 -2.49 -5.67
CA TYR A 389 3.97 -3.73 -5.98
C TYR A 389 4.51 -3.67 -7.39
N ILE A 390 5.81 -3.89 -7.54
CA ILE A 390 6.49 -3.93 -8.84
C ILE A 390 7.17 -5.28 -8.93
N HIS A 391 6.62 -6.15 -9.78
CA HIS A 391 7.05 -7.55 -9.84
C HIS A 391 8.52 -7.71 -10.27
N SER A 392 8.99 -6.86 -11.16
CA SER A 392 10.38 -6.83 -11.64
C SER A 392 11.38 -6.24 -10.64
N CYS A 393 10.92 -5.59 -9.55
CA CYS A 393 11.78 -4.95 -8.57
C CYS A 393 11.88 -5.81 -7.30
N PRO A 394 13.07 -6.37 -6.97
CA PRO A 394 13.25 -7.18 -5.76
C PRO A 394 12.88 -6.44 -4.47
N LYS A 395 13.21 -5.14 -4.39
CA LYS A 395 12.89 -4.27 -3.24
C LYS A 395 11.39 -4.09 -3.00
N MET A 396 10.53 -4.32 -3.99
CA MET A 396 9.07 -4.19 -3.89
C MET A 396 8.36 -5.54 -3.81
N ARG A 397 9.04 -6.62 -4.23
CA ARG A 397 8.44 -7.96 -4.33
C ARG A 397 8.10 -8.58 -2.96
N TYR A 398 8.82 -8.20 -1.89
CA TYR A 398 8.58 -8.72 -0.54
C TYR A 398 7.16 -8.44 -0.04
N LYS A 399 6.53 -7.34 -0.48
CA LYS A 399 5.16 -6.96 -0.11
C LYS A 399 4.16 -8.08 -0.41
N GLY A 400 4.36 -8.83 -1.49
CA GLY A 400 3.56 -10.00 -1.82
C GLY A 400 3.77 -11.22 -0.91
N LYS A 401 4.65 -11.15 0.10
CA LYS A 401 4.81 -12.20 1.14
C LYS A 401 3.90 -11.97 2.35
N LEU A 402 3.28 -10.78 2.46
CA LEU A 402 2.29 -10.46 3.50
C LEU A 402 0.93 -11.00 3.07
N CYS A 403 0.68 -12.27 3.34
CA CYS A 403 -0.49 -13.00 2.83
C CYS A 403 -1.67 -13.04 3.82
N PRO A 404 -2.91 -12.93 3.30
CA PRO A 404 -3.29 -12.83 1.89
C PRO A 404 -3.12 -11.39 1.36
N SER A 405 -2.49 -11.27 0.18
CA SER A 405 -2.33 -9.99 -0.53
C SER A 405 -3.13 -9.99 -1.82
N TYR A 406 -3.64 -8.82 -2.19
CA TYR A 406 -4.43 -8.60 -3.39
C TYR A 406 -3.80 -7.51 -4.24
N LEU A 407 -3.82 -7.67 -5.55
CA LEU A 407 -3.43 -6.66 -6.53
C LEU A 407 -4.67 -6.04 -7.18
N LEU A 408 -4.61 -4.74 -7.37
CA LEU A 408 -5.65 -3.99 -8.09
C LEU A 408 -5.48 -4.20 -9.59
N CYS A 409 -6.54 -4.63 -10.28
CA CYS A 409 -6.58 -4.66 -11.74
C CYS A 409 -6.49 -3.22 -12.28
N PRO A 410 -5.53 -2.92 -13.17
CA PRO A 410 -5.30 -1.54 -13.61
C PRO A 410 -6.37 -0.98 -14.56
N GLU A 411 -7.27 -1.85 -15.07
CA GLU A 411 -8.30 -1.45 -16.01
C GLU A 411 -9.71 -1.49 -15.40
N ALA A 412 -10.03 -2.53 -14.63
CA ALA A 412 -11.36 -2.70 -14.04
C ALA A 412 -11.43 -2.30 -12.55
N PHE A 413 -10.30 -1.92 -11.95
CA PHE A 413 -10.16 -1.54 -10.52
C PHE A 413 -10.76 -2.56 -9.55
N THR A 414 -10.78 -3.83 -9.94
CA THR A 414 -11.16 -4.97 -9.10
C THR A 414 -9.96 -5.59 -8.42
N TRP A 415 -10.15 -6.15 -7.24
CA TRP A 415 -9.08 -6.74 -6.42
C TRP A 415 -8.94 -8.23 -6.67
N HIS A 416 -7.72 -8.70 -6.93
CA HIS A 416 -7.40 -10.08 -7.25
C HIS A 416 -6.33 -10.62 -6.30
N LEU A 417 -6.59 -11.79 -5.70
CA LEU A 417 -5.64 -12.46 -4.81
C LEU A 417 -4.32 -12.75 -5.56
N LEU A 418 -3.19 -12.35 -4.99
CA LEU A 418 -1.87 -12.55 -5.58
C LEU A 418 -1.46 -14.03 -5.49
N THR A 419 -1.93 -14.83 -6.44
CA THR A 419 -1.63 -16.25 -6.59
C THR A 419 -0.33 -16.48 -7.36
N ASP A 420 0.16 -17.72 -7.37
CA ASP A 420 1.32 -18.10 -8.18
C ASP A 420 1.02 -18.01 -9.68
N GLU A 421 -0.25 -18.16 -10.09
CA GLU A 421 -0.67 -17.93 -11.46
C GLU A 421 -0.47 -16.46 -11.87
N ILE A 422 -0.94 -15.50 -11.04
CA ILE A 422 -0.72 -14.07 -11.30
C ILE A 422 0.77 -13.74 -11.32
N ARG A 423 1.57 -14.33 -10.40
CA ARG A 423 3.03 -14.17 -10.41
C ARG A 423 3.65 -14.69 -11.71
N SER A 424 3.19 -15.83 -12.20
CA SER A 424 3.66 -16.42 -13.46
C SER A 424 3.32 -15.56 -14.67
N LYS A 425 2.10 -14.99 -14.71
CA LYS A 425 1.70 -14.02 -15.74
C LYS A 425 2.60 -12.77 -15.72
N LEU A 426 2.88 -12.23 -14.52
CA LEU A 426 3.77 -11.07 -14.34
C LEU A 426 5.25 -11.38 -14.66
N ASN A 427 5.70 -12.63 -14.51
CA ASN A 427 7.02 -13.05 -14.99
C ASN A 427 7.11 -13.08 -16.52
N ALA A 428 6.01 -13.49 -17.21
CA ALA A 428 5.96 -13.53 -18.66
C ALA A 428 5.86 -12.13 -19.28
N GLN A 429 5.06 -11.25 -18.69
CA GLN A 429 4.86 -9.89 -19.19
C GLN A 429 4.63 -8.93 -18.03
N LYS A 430 5.35 -7.81 -18.00
CA LYS A 430 5.31 -6.82 -16.91
C LYS A 430 3.93 -6.21 -16.69
N TYR A 431 3.21 -5.88 -17.76
CA TYR A 431 1.85 -5.39 -17.70
C TYR A 431 0.85 -6.53 -17.80
N GLN A 432 -0.10 -6.60 -16.87
CA GLN A 432 -1.16 -7.60 -16.83
C GLN A 432 -2.49 -6.97 -16.41
N ARG A 433 -3.55 -7.37 -17.09
CA ARG A 433 -4.92 -7.24 -16.62
C ARG A 433 -5.23 -8.45 -15.73
N PHE A 434 -5.77 -8.24 -14.54
CA PHE A 434 -6.07 -9.34 -13.61
C PHE A 434 -7.52 -9.80 -13.70
N ASN A 435 -8.45 -8.91 -14.04
CA ASN A 435 -9.86 -9.28 -14.19
C ASN A 435 -10.03 -10.19 -15.42
N PRO A 436 -10.58 -11.42 -15.26
CA PRO A 436 -10.77 -12.35 -16.36
C PRO A 436 -11.86 -11.91 -17.33
N GLU A 437 -12.84 -11.11 -16.90
CA GLU A 437 -13.85 -10.54 -17.77
C GLU A 437 -13.27 -9.40 -18.59
N VAL A 438 -13.11 -9.64 -19.89
CA VAL A 438 -12.47 -8.69 -20.81
C VAL A 438 -13.26 -7.37 -20.92
N LEU A 439 -14.58 -7.44 -20.81
CA LEU A 439 -15.46 -6.28 -20.93
C LEU A 439 -15.71 -5.55 -19.59
N ALA A 440 -15.24 -6.12 -18.48
CA ALA A 440 -15.39 -5.46 -17.18
C ALA A 440 -14.62 -4.13 -17.17
N LYS A 441 -15.28 -3.07 -16.79
CA LYS A 441 -14.76 -1.71 -16.63
C LYS A 441 -14.87 -1.26 -15.17
N ASP A 442 -14.43 -0.05 -14.87
CA ASP A 442 -14.72 0.59 -13.58
C ASP A 442 -16.23 0.65 -13.38
N ILE A 443 -16.72 0.14 -12.25
CA ILE A 443 -18.15 0.18 -11.91
C ILE A 443 -18.66 1.63 -11.74
N ASP A 444 -17.76 2.53 -11.36
CA ASP A 444 -18.00 3.96 -11.26
C ASP A 444 -17.30 4.71 -12.42
N GLU A 445 -17.32 4.12 -13.63
CA GLU A 445 -16.77 4.78 -14.81
C GLU A 445 -17.42 6.15 -14.98
N PHE A 446 -16.57 7.17 -15.12
CA PHE A 446 -17.02 8.53 -15.36
C PHE A 446 -17.77 8.60 -16.69
N VAL A 447 -18.97 9.16 -16.66
CA VAL A 447 -19.79 9.39 -17.87
C VAL A 447 -19.79 10.88 -18.20
N GLU A 448 -19.98 11.22 -19.47
CA GLU A 448 -19.94 12.61 -19.95
C GLU A 448 -20.91 13.53 -19.19
N ALA A 449 -22.05 13.01 -18.75
CA ALA A 449 -23.00 13.76 -17.94
C ALA A 449 -22.44 14.19 -16.57
N ASP A 450 -21.44 13.49 -16.03
CA ASP A 450 -20.83 13.83 -14.75
C ASP A 450 -19.97 15.10 -14.85
N ILE A 451 -19.46 15.42 -16.07
CA ILE A 451 -18.69 16.64 -16.33
C ILE A 451 -19.49 17.87 -15.90
N ASN A 452 -20.78 17.91 -16.22
CA ASN A 452 -21.62 19.05 -15.93
C ASN A 452 -21.73 19.38 -14.43
N ASN A 453 -21.48 18.39 -13.57
CA ASN A 453 -21.54 18.51 -12.12
C ASN A 453 -20.17 18.76 -11.46
N VAL A 454 -19.09 18.79 -12.24
CA VAL A 454 -17.75 19.12 -11.73
C VAL A 454 -17.76 20.56 -11.24
N LEU A 455 -17.34 20.76 -9.98
CA LEU A 455 -17.22 22.09 -9.39
C LEU A 455 -15.87 22.71 -9.78
N LEU A 456 -15.91 23.90 -10.35
CA LEU A 456 -14.75 24.72 -10.67
C LEU A 456 -14.62 25.82 -9.62
N LEU A 457 -13.43 25.96 -9.04
CA LEU A 457 -13.10 27.09 -8.18
C LEU A 457 -12.65 28.25 -9.07
N VAL A 458 -13.50 29.23 -9.26
CA VAL A 458 -13.24 30.39 -10.15
C VAL A 458 -12.54 31.55 -9.44
N ASP A 459 -12.70 31.63 -8.12
CA ASP A 459 -11.96 32.53 -7.24
C ASP A 459 -11.87 31.93 -5.81
N GLN A 460 -11.29 32.67 -4.86
CA GLN A 460 -11.05 32.19 -3.49
C GLN A 460 -12.31 31.74 -2.74
N ASN A 461 -13.49 32.21 -3.15
CA ASN A 461 -14.75 32.03 -2.42
C ASN A 461 -15.89 31.47 -3.29
N THR A 462 -15.69 31.37 -4.61
CA THR A 462 -16.75 31.03 -5.55
C THR A 462 -16.46 29.74 -6.28
N CYS A 463 -17.36 28.77 -6.11
CA CYS A 463 -17.40 27.56 -6.92
C CYS A 463 -18.63 27.59 -7.80
N ILE A 464 -18.46 27.27 -9.08
CA ILE A 464 -19.56 27.09 -10.04
C ILE A 464 -19.45 25.71 -10.66
N THR A 465 -20.55 25.18 -11.19
CA THR A 465 -20.50 23.93 -11.95
C THR A 465 -19.82 24.14 -13.28
N TYR A 466 -19.21 23.10 -13.85
CA TYR A 466 -18.65 23.15 -15.20
C TYR A 466 -19.72 23.59 -16.23
N ASN A 467 -20.95 23.09 -16.08
CA ASN A 467 -22.08 23.50 -16.93
C ASN A 467 -22.33 25.01 -16.85
N ASP A 468 -22.39 25.59 -15.64
CA ASP A 468 -22.59 27.04 -15.48
C ASP A 468 -21.42 27.85 -16.06
N TYR A 469 -20.18 27.34 -15.86
CA TYR A 469 -18.98 27.97 -16.42
C TYR A 469 -19.06 28.02 -17.96
N ILE A 470 -19.43 26.93 -18.62
CA ILE A 470 -19.56 26.89 -20.08
C ILE A 470 -20.65 27.81 -20.57
N GLN A 471 -21.83 27.84 -19.90
CA GLN A 471 -22.92 28.76 -20.27
C GLN A 471 -22.48 30.23 -20.18
N VAL A 472 -21.81 30.61 -19.10
CA VAL A 472 -21.27 31.96 -18.90
C VAL A 472 -20.22 32.27 -19.97
N SER A 473 -19.29 31.35 -20.25
CA SER A 473 -18.24 31.54 -21.25
C SER A 473 -18.80 31.70 -22.67
N ILE A 474 -19.82 30.91 -23.03
CA ILE A 474 -20.51 31.04 -24.32
C ILE A 474 -21.22 32.41 -24.41
N ALA A 475 -21.90 32.82 -23.32
CA ALA A 475 -22.59 34.12 -23.30
C ALA A 475 -21.61 35.30 -23.49
N PHE A 476 -20.45 35.23 -22.77
CA PHE A 476 -19.40 36.27 -22.97
C PHE A 476 -18.83 36.25 -24.40
N PHE A 477 -18.60 35.05 -24.98
CA PHE A 477 -18.11 34.91 -26.33
C PHE A 477 -19.09 35.49 -27.37
N LEU A 478 -20.39 35.23 -27.19
CA LEU A 478 -21.44 35.79 -28.04
C LEU A 478 -21.56 37.32 -27.92
N LEU A 479 -21.48 37.83 -26.67
CA LEU A 479 -21.44 39.28 -26.42
C LEU A 479 -20.22 39.95 -27.09
N TYR A 480 -19.04 39.29 -27.04
CA TYR A 480 -17.83 39.78 -27.69
C TYR A 480 -18.00 39.82 -29.20
N ILE A 481 -18.55 38.76 -29.85
CA ILE A 481 -18.84 38.74 -31.27
C ILE A 481 -19.81 39.86 -31.65
N LEU A 482 -20.91 40.01 -30.88
CA LEU A 482 -21.91 41.09 -31.14
C LEU A 482 -21.32 42.50 -30.96
N SER A 483 -20.38 42.69 -30.06
CA SER A 483 -19.69 43.97 -29.89
C SER A 483 -18.79 44.28 -31.11
N PHE A 484 -18.14 43.28 -31.70
CA PHE A 484 -17.35 43.44 -32.92
C PHE A 484 -18.22 43.81 -34.13
N ASP A 485 -19.41 43.17 -34.26
CA ASP A 485 -20.36 43.52 -35.34
C ASP A 485 -20.91 44.93 -35.21
N MET A 486 -21.12 45.43 -33.99
CA MET A 486 -21.58 46.80 -33.74
C MET A 486 -20.50 47.84 -34.05
N GLU A 487 -19.22 47.57 -33.80
CA GLU A 487 -18.13 48.47 -34.21
C GLU A 487 -17.93 48.47 -35.73
N ALA A 488 -18.08 47.35 -36.41
CA ALA A 488 -18.03 47.26 -37.87
C ALA A 488 -19.18 48.02 -38.53
N PHE A 489 -20.39 48.03 -37.93
CA PHE A 489 -21.52 48.83 -38.43
C PHE A 489 -21.36 50.32 -38.17
N SER A 490 -20.61 50.76 -37.19
CA SER A 490 -20.38 52.18 -36.93
C SER A 490 -19.32 52.81 -37.86
N LEU A 491 -18.51 52.01 -38.52
CA LEU A 491 -17.50 52.46 -39.52
C LEU A 491 -18.09 52.60 -40.95
N PHE A 492 -19.33 52.18 -41.14
CA PHE A 492 -20.06 52.28 -42.45
C PHE A 492 -21.16 53.37 -42.44
N LYS A 493 -21.25 54.21 -41.42
CA LYS A 493 -21.99 55.44 -41.42
C LYS A 493 -21.01 56.62 -41.53
#